data_54dfae69512b9313bc0c0279733ea879
#
_entry.id   54dfae69512b9313bc0c0279733ea879
#
_cell.length_a   1.000
_cell.length_b   1.000
_cell.length_c   1.000
_cell.angle_alpha   90.00
_cell.angle_beta   90.00
_cell.angle_gamma   90.00
#
_symmetry.space_group_name_H-M   'P 1'
#
loop_
_entity.id
_entity.type
_entity.pdbx_description
1 polymer ?
#
loop_
_entity_poly.entity_id
_entity_poly.type
_entity_poly.pdbx_seq_one_letter_code
_entity_poly.pdbx_strand_id
1 'polypeptide(L)'
;MNYNKKTIMDVDVAGKKILLRCDFNVPQDKETHAITSDKRIVASLPTIRYLLERCAAVIACSHLGKPKGQWKDSLTLRPVAERLSQLLGQEVIFAQDIVGEDAKAKAAALQGGQIMLLENLRFDPREEKNDPEFARELASMAELYVSDAFGTVHRAHASTAGVAAFLPAVSGLLVARELEIMGGALENPKRPFVAVLGGAKVSDKIGVINNLLEKADTIIIGGGMAYTFARAQGGSIGKSLCEPDKLDYALQMIQKAKDRGVQLLLPTDTVAAAEFSADADSLVVPTDAIPDDMEGLDIGPETIRTFCAAVRGAGTVVWNGPMGVFEFEKFAAGTRAMAQALADSGAITIVGGGDSAAAVEQMGFADKITHISTGGGASLEFLEGIELPGVACLLDK
;
A
#
# COMPACT_ATOMS: atom_id res chain seq x y z
N MET A 1 0.70 -15.95 -9.94
CA MET A 1 0.82 -14.64 -10.67
C MET A 1 2.25 -14.51 -11.15
N ASN A 2 2.47 -14.01 -12.37
CA ASN A 2 3.85 -13.78 -12.83
C ASN A 2 4.29 -12.36 -12.40
N TYR A 3 5.22 -12.28 -11.46
CA TYR A 3 5.81 -11.01 -10.98
C TYR A 3 7.09 -10.64 -11.74
N ASN A 4 7.59 -11.53 -12.60
CA ASN A 4 8.80 -11.32 -13.39
C ASN A 4 8.49 -10.46 -14.64
N LYS A 5 8.27 -9.18 -14.41
CA LYS A 5 7.88 -8.21 -15.44
C LYS A 5 9.07 -7.43 -15.96
N LYS A 6 9.04 -7.07 -17.27
CA LYS A 6 10.03 -6.14 -17.82
C LYS A 6 9.96 -4.78 -17.14
N THR A 7 11.13 -4.21 -16.94
CA THR A 7 11.33 -2.88 -16.36
C THR A 7 11.84 -1.91 -17.42
N ILE A 8 11.92 -0.63 -17.08
CA ILE A 8 12.58 0.38 -17.94
C ILE A 8 14.06 0.06 -18.23
N MET A 9 14.70 -0.84 -17.46
CA MET A 9 16.08 -1.27 -17.70
C MET A 9 16.17 -2.40 -18.74
N ASP A 10 15.08 -3.09 -19.03
CA ASP A 10 15.01 -4.22 -19.96
C ASP A 10 14.61 -3.80 -21.39
N VAL A 11 14.38 -2.50 -21.62
CA VAL A 11 13.94 -1.95 -22.91
C VAL A 11 14.76 -0.70 -23.26
N ASP A 12 14.87 -0.40 -24.56
CA ASP A 12 15.45 0.85 -25.00
C ASP A 12 14.46 2.01 -24.79
N VAL A 13 14.86 3.00 -23.98
CA VAL A 13 14.09 4.20 -23.66
C VAL A 13 14.71 5.46 -24.26
N ALA A 14 15.92 5.36 -24.86
CA ALA A 14 16.67 6.52 -25.33
C ALA A 14 15.93 7.26 -26.46
N GLY A 15 15.73 8.55 -26.28
CA GLY A 15 15.09 9.41 -27.27
C GLY A 15 13.60 9.16 -27.48
N LYS A 16 12.97 8.22 -26.78
CA LYS A 16 11.55 7.90 -26.93
C LYS A 16 10.66 8.84 -26.14
N LYS A 17 9.44 9.01 -26.63
CA LYS A 17 8.33 9.62 -25.87
C LYS A 17 7.70 8.58 -24.98
N ILE A 18 7.68 8.83 -23.67
CA ILE A 18 7.26 7.87 -22.64
C ILE A 18 6.08 8.40 -21.86
N LEU A 19 4.98 7.67 -21.87
CA LEU A 19 3.86 7.90 -20.97
C LEU A 19 4.19 7.25 -19.62
N LEU A 20 4.48 8.05 -18.59
CA LEU A 20 4.85 7.60 -17.25
C LEU A 20 3.69 7.81 -16.28
N ARG A 21 3.11 6.71 -15.78
CA ARG A 21 2.06 6.76 -14.75
C ARG A 21 2.67 6.79 -13.35
N CYS A 22 2.58 7.93 -12.68
CA CYS A 22 3.03 8.16 -11.31
C CYS A 22 1.87 8.17 -10.31
N ASP A 23 2.16 7.96 -9.04
CA ASP A 23 1.22 8.20 -7.94
C ASP A 23 1.56 9.52 -7.24
N PHE A 24 1.01 10.61 -7.75
CA PHE A 24 1.13 11.95 -7.18
C PHE A 24 -0.12 12.36 -6.37
N ASN A 25 -0.87 11.37 -5.87
CA ASN A 25 -2.00 11.60 -4.98
C ASN A 25 -1.49 12.01 -3.58
N VAL A 26 -0.86 13.17 -3.52
CA VAL A 26 -0.25 13.74 -2.31
C VAL A 26 -1.32 14.24 -1.33
N PRO A 27 -1.07 14.16 -0.01
CA PRO A 27 -1.92 14.81 0.96
C PRO A 27 -1.77 16.34 0.87
N GLN A 28 -2.91 17.01 1.03
CA GLN A 28 -3.01 18.46 0.96
C GLN A 28 -3.66 19.02 2.24
N ASP A 29 -3.25 20.19 2.64
CA ASP A 29 -3.96 20.97 3.65
C ASP A 29 -5.37 21.30 3.18
N LYS A 30 -6.34 21.16 4.07
CA LYS A 30 -7.78 21.29 3.71
C LYS A 30 -8.20 22.72 3.34
N GLU A 31 -7.51 23.72 3.86
CA GLU A 31 -7.84 25.13 3.66
C GLU A 31 -7.01 25.77 2.55
N THR A 32 -5.71 25.54 2.58
CA THR A 32 -4.76 26.17 1.66
C THR A 32 -4.48 25.35 0.41
N HIS A 33 -4.85 24.05 0.40
CA HIS A 33 -4.53 23.06 -0.62
C HIS A 33 -3.03 22.89 -0.87
N ALA A 34 -2.18 23.38 0.05
CA ALA A 34 -0.74 23.17 0.00
C ALA A 34 -0.40 21.68 0.23
N ILE A 35 0.63 21.20 -0.46
CA ILE A 35 1.13 19.83 -0.28
C ILE A 35 1.73 19.71 1.12
N THR A 36 1.18 18.80 1.95
CA THR A 36 1.66 18.56 3.32
C THR A 36 2.73 17.47 3.39
N SER A 37 2.82 16.62 2.37
CA SER A 37 3.89 15.63 2.21
C SER A 37 4.15 15.35 0.74
N ASP A 38 5.41 15.41 0.33
CA ASP A 38 5.86 15.14 -1.03
C ASP A 38 6.46 13.74 -1.23
N LYS A 39 6.35 12.86 -0.24
CA LYS A 39 6.93 11.51 -0.25
C LYS A 39 6.59 10.72 -1.52
N ARG A 40 5.37 10.83 -2.03
CA ARG A 40 4.94 10.16 -3.27
C ARG A 40 5.64 10.70 -4.50
N ILE A 41 5.89 12.01 -4.55
CA ILE A 41 6.66 12.62 -5.64
C ILE A 41 8.11 12.14 -5.57
N VAL A 42 8.71 12.18 -4.37
CA VAL A 42 10.10 11.72 -4.13
C VAL A 42 10.27 10.24 -4.52
N ALA A 43 9.29 9.40 -4.22
CA ALA A 43 9.33 7.97 -4.57
C ALA A 43 9.40 7.70 -6.09
N SER A 44 8.87 8.60 -6.92
CA SER A 44 8.91 8.49 -8.39
C SER A 44 10.20 9.05 -9.01
N LEU A 45 11.01 9.82 -8.25
CA LEU A 45 12.21 10.49 -8.78
C LEU A 45 13.24 9.50 -9.40
N PRO A 46 13.52 8.33 -8.82
CA PRO A 46 14.46 7.39 -9.42
C PRO A 46 14.09 7.00 -10.86
N THR A 47 12.82 6.69 -11.11
CA THR A 47 12.32 6.36 -12.45
C THR A 47 12.40 7.57 -13.39
N ILE A 48 11.95 8.73 -12.92
CA ILE A 48 11.98 9.96 -13.72
C ILE A 48 13.41 10.32 -14.12
N ARG A 49 14.35 10.34 -13.17
CA ARG A 49 15.77 10.65 -13.45
C ARG A 49 16.39 9.64 -14.40
N TYR A 50 16.15 8.35 -14.21
CA TYR A 50 16.64 7.31 -15.12
C TYR A 50 16.22 7.57 -16.57
N LEU A 51 14.97 7.96 -16.80
CA LEU A 51 14.43 8.27 -18.13
C LEU A 51 15.04 9.55 -18.71
N LEU A 52 15.10 10.63 -17.92
CA LEU A 52 15.64 11.92 -18.37
C LEU A 52 17.14 11.84 -18.70
N GLU A 53 17.94 11.14 -17.90
CA GLU A 53 19.37 10.91 -18.13
C GLU A 53 19.65 10.15 -19.45
N ARG A 54 18.66 9.41 -19.95
CA ARG A 54 18.72 8.70 -21.25
C ARG A 54 18.04 9.48 -22.37
N CYS A 55 17.85 10.77 -22.17
CA CYS A 55 17.23 11.67 -23.16
C CYS A 55 15.84 11.22 -23.60
N ALA A 56 15.08 10.49 -22.77
CA ALA A 56 13.68 10.23 -23.02
C ALA A 56 12.87 11.54 -22.86
N ALA A 57 11.80 11.70 -23.64
CA ALA A 57 10.82 12.76 -23.47
C ALA A 57 9.67 12.20 -22.58
N VAL A 58 9.55 12.71 -21.36
CA VAL A 58 8.67 12.10 -20.34
C VAL A 58 7.34 12.84 -20.27
N ILE A 59 6.24 12.15 -20.53
CA ILE A 59 4.87 12.61 -20.34
C ILE A 59 4.35 11.93 -19.06
N ALA A 60 4.50 12.61 -17.93
CA ALA A 60 4.01 12.12 -16.64
C ALA A 60 2.50 12.36 -16.52
N CYS A 61 1.80 11.40 -15.94
CA CYS A 61 0.38 11.51 -15.64
C CYS A 61 0.07 10.89 -14.28
N SER A 62 -0.92 11.45 -13.60
CA SER A 62 -1.35 11.00 -12.28
C SER A 62 -2.78 11.43 -11.98
N HIS A 63 -3.31 10.92 -10.87
CA HIS A 63 -4.54 11.40 -10.27
C HIS A 63 -4.25 12.15 -8.97
N LEU A 64 -5.20 12.99 -8.55
CA LEU A 64 -5.21 13.65 -7.24
C LEU A 64 -6.64 13.66 -6.70
N GLY A 65 -6.84 13.11 -5.51
CA GLY A 65 -8.13 13.05 -4.83
C GLY A 65 -9.21 12.27 -5.58
N LYS A 66 -10.46 12.65 -5.35
CA LYS A 66 -11.66 12.03 -5.92
C LYS A 66 -12.61 13.08 -6.52
N PRO A 67 -12.28 13.69 -7.67
CA PRO A 67 -13.10 14.72 -8.30
C PRO A 67 -14.39 14.18 -8.94
N LYS A 68 -14.51 12.86 -9.15
CA LYS A 68 -15.68 12.17 -9.74
C LYS A 68 -15.97 12.62 -11.19
N GLY A 69 -14.95 12.75 -12.02
CA GLY A 69 -15.08 13.15 -13.42
C GLY A 69 -15.44 14.63 -13.62
N GLN A 70 -15.15 15.49 -12.64
CA GLN A 70 -15.45 16.91 -12.71
C GLN A 70 -14.19 17.72 -12.40
N TRP A 71 -14.06 18.86 -13.05
CA TRP A 71 -13.02 19.83 -12.73
C TRP A 71 -13.20 20.39 -11.31
N LYS A 72 -12.10 20.45 -10.56
CA LYS A 72 -12.03 21.09 -9.23
C LYS A 72 -10.68 21.75 -9.07
N ASP A 73 -10.65 23.07 -8.95
CA ASP A 73 -9.40 23.83 -8.84
C ASP A 73 -8.51 23.36 -7.68
N SER A 74 -9.11 22.91 -6.57
CA SER A 74 -8.39 22.37 -5.42
C SER A 74 -7.66 21.03 -5.70
N LEU A 75 -8.00 20.35 -6.79
CA LEU A 75 -7.42 19.05 -7.18
C LEU A 75 -6.61 19.13 -8.49
N THR A 76 -6.22 20.34 -8.93
CA THR A 76 -5.26 20.50 -10.03
C THR A 76 -3.89 19.95 -9.65
N LEU A 77 -3.20 19.35 -10.62
CA LEU A 77 -1.82 18.88 -10.44
C LEU A 77 -0.76 19.97 -10.61
N ARG A 78 -1.14 21.23 -10.83
CA ARG A 78 -0.19 22.34 -10.97
C ARG A 78 0.78 22.47 -9.78
N PRO A 79 0.35 22.42 -8.49
CA PRO A 79 1.28 22.47 -7.35
C PRO A 79 2.26 21.27 -7.33
N VAL A 80 1.81 20.12 -7.84
CA VAL A 80 2.69 18.93 -7.97
C VAL A 80 3.75 19.17 -9.05
N ALA A 81 3.39 19.78 -10.19
CA ALA A 81 4.35 20.13 -11.24
C ALA A 81 5.42 21.10 -10.71
N GLU A 82 5.01 22.12 -9.95
CA GLU A 82 5.91 23.09 -9.33
C GLU A 82 6.86 22.41 -8.33
N ARG A 83 6.33 21.53 -7.47
CA ARG A 83 7.16 20.79 -6.51
C ARG A 83 8.11 19.82 -7.20
N LEU A 84 7.64 19.12 -8.23
CA LEU A 84 8.47 18.22 -9.03
C LEU A 84 9.60 18.98 -9.74
N SER A 85 9.32 20.19 -10.28
CA SER A 85 10.35 21.07 -10.87
C SER A 85 11.45 21.40 -9.87
N GLN A 86 11.09 21.76 -8.63
CA GLN A 86 12.06 22.05 -7.56
C GLN A 86 12.93 20.83 -7.25
N LEU A 87 12.33 19.64 -7.14
CA LEU A 87 13.04 18.40 -6.80
C LEU A 87 13.96 17.91 -7.93
N LEU A 88 13.59 18.15 -9.17
CA LEU A 88 14.41 17.80 -10.34
C LEU A 88 15.48 18.84 -10.65
N GLY A 89 15.29 20.09 -10.23
CA GLY A 89 16.16 21.22 -10.61
C GLY A 89 16.02 21.63 -12.07
N GLN A 90 14.89 21.28 -12.72
CA GLN A 90 14.55 21.65 -14.09
C GLN A 90 13.06 21.90 -14.23
N GLU A 91 12.67 22.62 -15.29
CA GLU A 91 11.27 22.90 -15.56
C GLU A 91 10.47 21.62 -15.85
N VAL A 92 9.30 21.50 -15.21
CA VAL A 92 8.25 20.53 -15.56
C VAL A 92 7.16 21.30 -16.30
N ILE A 93 6.99 21.00 -17.57
CA ILE A 93 5.98 21.64 -18.43
C ILE A 93 4.60 21.15 -17.98
N PHE A 94 3.72 22.04 -17.56
CA PHE A 94 2.39 21.65 -17.11
C PHE A 94 1.35 21.81 -18.23
N ALA A 95 0.61 20.73 -18.53
CA ALA A 95 -0.52 20.78 -19.46
C ALA A 95 -1.80 21.21 -18.74
N GLN A 96 -2.62 22.02 -19.41
CA GLN A 96 -3.88 22.52 -18.85
C GLN A 96 -5.06 21.56 -19.04
N ASP A 97 -4.85 20.52 -19.79
CA ASP A 97 -5.80 19.44 -20.04
C ASP A 97 -5.11 18.07 -19.99
N ILE A 98 -5.84 17.01 -20.27
CA ILE A 98 -5.32 15.64 -20.17
C ILE A 98 -4.99 15.10 -21.58
N VAL A 99 -5.96 15.15 -22.50
CA VAL A 99 -5.86 14.65 -23.89
C VAL A 99 -6.40 15.66 -24.90
N GLY A 100 -6.51 16.92 -24.48
CA GLY A 100 -6.98 18.02 -25.29
C GLY A 100 -5.88 18.62 -26.20
N GLU A 101 -6.15 19.79 -26.72
CA GLU A 101 -5.24 20.48 -27.66
C GLU A 101 -3.94 20.89 -26.99
N ASP A 102 -3.99 21.39 -25.73
CA ASP A 102 -2.81 21.85 -25.01
C ASP A 102 -1.86 20.71 -24.70
N ALA A 103 -2.37 19.59 -24.15
CA ALA A 103 -1.55 18.41 -23.84
C ALA A 103 -0.92 17.83 -25.11
N LYS A 104 -1.70 17.67 -26.19
CA LYS A 104 -1.20 17.11 -27.47
C LYS A 104 -0.14 18.00 -28.10
N ALA A 105 -0.35 19.33 -28.11
CA ALA A 105 0.64 20.29 -28.65
C ALA A 105 1.95 20.27 -27.83
N LYS A 106 1.87 20.27 -26.49
CA LYS A 106 3.05 20.20 -25.62
C LYS A 106 3.76 18.85 -25.75
N ALA A 107 3.03 17.75 -25.82
CA ALA A 107 3.61 16.43 -26.04
C ALA A 107 4.31 16.30 -27.39
N ALA A 108 3.75 16.92 -28.44
CA ALA A 108 4.37 16.95 -29.77
C ALA A 108 5.69 17.72 -29.75
N ALA A 109 5.74 18.87 -29.06
CA ALA A 109 6.91 19.73 -28.94
C ALA A 109 7.98 19.24 -27.96
N LEU A 110 7.64 18.29 -27.07
CA LEU A 110 8.51 17.81 -26.02
C LEU A 110 9.78 17.14 -26.57
N GLN A 111 10.93 17.57 -26.08
CA GLN A 111 12.25 17.09 -26.52
C GLN A 111 12.82 16.07 -25.54
N GLY A 112 13.77 15.26 -25.98
CA GLY A 112 14.53 14.34 -25.13
C GLY A 112 15.20 15.06 -23.95
N GLY A 113 15.07 14.47 -22.75
CA GLY A 113 15.54 15.07 -21.50
C GLY A 113 14.57 16.06 -20.86
N GLN A 114 13.42 16.33 -21.48
CA GLN A 114 12.36 17.16 -20.91
C GLN A 114 11.24 16.30 -20.32
N ILE A 115 10.52 16.92 -19.39
CA ILE A 115 9.36 16.31 -18.74
C ILE A 115 8.17 17.26 -18.75
N MET A 116 6.99 16.73 -19.03
CA MET A 116 5.71 17.39 -18.81
C MET A 116 4.83 16.60 -17.86
N LEU A 117 3.90 17.28 -17.20
CA LEU A 117 2.86 16.68 -16.38
C LEU A 117 1.48 17.05 -16.95
N LEU A 118 0.67 16.04 -17.23
CA LEU A 118 -0.72 16.22 -17.62
C LEU A 118 -1.56 16.69 -16.43
N GLU A 119 -2.72 17.29 -16.70
CA GLU A 119 -3.69 17.59 -15.66
C GLU A 119 -4.30 16.31 -15.06
N ASN A 120 -4.95 16.46 -13.90
CA ASN A 120 -5.51 15.36 -13.11
C ASN A 120 -6.41 14.43 -13.95
N LEU A 121 -5.93 13.20 -14.15
CA LEU A 121 -6.62 12.18 -14.96
C LEU A 121 -8.09 11.96 -14.56
N ARG A 122 -8.41 12.14 -13.27
CA ARG A 122 -9.77 11.92 -12.76
C ARG A 122 -10.73 13.09 -12.98
N PHE A 123 -10.28 14.14 -13.64
CA PHE A 123 -11.20 15.15 -14.18
C PHE A 123 -11.98 14.61 -15.37
N ASP A 124 -11.45 13.60 -16.06
CA ASP A 124 -12.19 12.90 -17.10
C ASP A 124 -12.88 11.63 -16.53
N PRO A 125 -14.22 11.53 -16.64
CA PRO A 125 -14.96 10.39 -16.09
C PRO A 125 -14.66 9.06 -16.80
N ARG A 126 -14.00 9.09 -17.97
CA ARG A 126 -13.58 7.91 -18.74
C ARG A 126 -12.39 7.19 -18.10
N GLU A 127 -11.56 7.90 -17.29
CA GLU A 127 -10.40 7.31 -16.61
C GLU A 127 -10.78 6.13 -15.73
N GLU A 128 -11.68 6.36 -14.76
CA GLU A 128 -12.07 5.32 -13.79
C GLU A 128 -12.92 4.20 -14.41
N LYS A 129 -13.46 4.42 -15.60
CA LYS A 129 -14.25 3.43 -16.37
C LYS A 129 -13.39 2.55 -17.29
N ASN A 130 -12.09 2.79 -17.31
CA ASN A 130 -11.18 2.12 -18.25
C ASN A 130 -11.64 2.25 -19.70
N ASP A 131 -12.08 3.45 -20.09
CA ASP A 131 -12.61 3.71 -21.42
C ASP A 131 -11.52 3.55 -22.49
N PRO A 132 -11.74 2.73 -23.53
CA PRO A 132 -10.72 2.44 -24.53
C PRO A 132 -10.37 3.62 -25.44
N GLU A 133 -11.30 4.55 -25.69
CA GLU A 133 -11.01 5.76 -26.47
C GLU A 133 -10.08 6.69 -25.69
N PHE A 134 -10.38 6.89 -24.40
CA PHE A 134 -9.52 7.71 -23.54
C PHE A 134 -8.12 7.09 -23.38
N ALA A 135 -8.06 5.77 -23.20
CA ALA A 135 -6.78 5.05 -23.17
C ALA A 135 -5.98 5.22 -24.47
N ARG A 136 -6.65 5.16 -25.63
CA ARG A 136 -6.05 5.38 -26.95
C ARG A 136 -5.55 6.81 -27.11
N GLU A 137 -6.33 7.80 -26.66
CA GLU A 137 -5.92 9.20 -26.70
C GLU A 137 -4.66 9.46 -25.85
N LEU A 138 -4.60 8.90 -24.63
CA LEU A 138 -3.40 8.94 -23.79
C LEU A 138 -2.20 8.28 -24.49
N ALA A 139 -2.40 7.08 -25.02
CA ALA A 139 -1.37 6.31 -25.71
C ALA A 139 -0.85 6.99 -26.97
N SER A 140 -1.69 7.77 -27.66
CA SER A 140 -1.31 8.46 -28.93
C SER A 140 -0.19 9.48 -28.78
N MET A 141 0.10 9.92 -27.55
CA MET A 141 1.14 10.91 -27.26
C MET A 141 2.52 10.28 -27.04
N ALA A 142 2.63 8.95 -26.95
CA ALA A 142 3.85 8.24 -26.54
C ALA A 142 4.13 6.98 -27.39
N GLU A 143 5.30 6.39 -27.18
CA GLU A 143 5.78 5.18 -27.86
C GLU A 143 5.94 3.99 -26.89
N LEU A 144 6.00 4.29 -25.58
CA LEU A 144 6.15 3.30 -24.51
C LEU A 144 5.36 3.77 -23.29
N TYR A 145 4.69 2.84 -22.62
CA TYR A 145 4.02 3.07 -21.34
C TYR A 145 4.88 2.53 -20.19
N VAL A 146 5.04 3.32 -19.16
CA VAL A 146 5.74 2.95 -17.93
C VAL A 146 4.80 3.09 -16.74
N SER A 147 4.53 1.97 -16.04
CA SER A 147 3.76 1.93 -14.80
C SER A 147 4.69 2.11 -13.60
N ASP A 148 4.55 3.21 -12.88
CA ASP A 148 5.36 3.50 -11.68
C ASP A 148 4.50 3.94 -10.47
N ALA A 149 3.25 3.52 -10.43
CA ALA A 149 2.26 3.89 -9.45
C ALA A 149 1.66 2.65 -8.77
N PHE A 150 2.45 1.96 -7.93
CA PHE A 150 2.02 0.71 -7.30
C PHE A 150 0.72 0.84 -6.52
N GLY A 151 0.48 1.98 -5.86
CA GLY A 151 -0.79 2.25 -5.16
C GLY A 151 -2.05 2.23 -6.04
N THR A 152 -1.91 2.19 -7.36
CA THR A 152 -3.06 2.19 -8.30
C THR A 152 -3.17 0.95 -9.16
N VAL A 153 -2.19 0.04 -9.14
CA VAL A 153 -2.14 -1.14 -10.03
C VAL A 153 -3.27 -2.14 -9.79
N HIS A 154 -3.95 -2.07 -8.64
CA HIS A 154 -5.12 -2.90 -8.31
C HIS A 154 -6.40 -2.46 -9.05
N ARG A 155 -6.39 -1.31 -9.71
CA ARG A 155 -7.54 -0.76 -10.43
C ARG A 155 -7.34 -0.83 -11.93
N ALA A 156 -8.31 -1.42 -12.63
CA ALA A 156 -8.36 -1.40 -14.09
C ALA A 156 -8.87 -0.04 -14.58
N HIS A 157 -8.04 1.01 -14.49
CA HIS A 157 -8.33 2.33 -15.05
C HIS A 157 -7.64 2.51 -16.41
N ALA A 158 -8.08 3.50 -17.20
CA ALA A 158 -7.52 3.74 -18.52
C ALA A 158 -6.00 3.97 -18.47
N SER A 159 -5.51 4.79 -17.52
CA SER A 159 -4.08 5.09 -17.38
C SER A 159 -3.27 4.02 -16.67
N THR A 160 -3.88 3.04 -16.02
CA THR A 160 -3.16 1.97 -15.28
C THR A 160 -3.10 0.65 -16.02
N ALA A 161 -4.15 0.31 -16.76
CA ALA A 161 -4.27 -0.94 -17.51
C ALA A 161 -4.66 -0.73 -18.99
N GLY A 162 -5.62 0.16 -19.27
CA GLY A 162 -6.17 0.35 -20.60
C GLY A 162 -5.13 0.75 -21.67
N VAL A 163 -4.18 1.63 -21.31
CA VAL A 163 -3.11 2.10 -22.22
C VAL A 163 -2.21 0.98 -22.73
N ALA A 164 -2.09 -0.12 -21.98
CA ALA A 164 -1.28 -1.28 -22.37
C ALA A 164 -1.85 -2.05 -23.56
N ALA A 165 -3.12 -1.80 -23.93
CA ALA A 165 -3.69 -2.32 -25.17
C ALA A 165 -3.14 -1.61 -26.43
N PHE A 166 -2.52 -0.44 -26.27
CA PHE A 166 -2.08 0.42 -27.38
C PHE A 166 -0.57 0.67 -27.41
N LEU A 167 0.12 0.46 -26.28
CA LEU A 167 1.56 0.67 -26.14
C LEU A 167 2.23 -0.55 -25.50
N PRO A 168 3.49 -0.86 -25.84
CA PRO A 168 4.30 -1.73 -25.02
C PRO A 168 4.34 -1.17 -23.61
N ALA A 169 4.17 -2.03 -22.59
CA ALA A 169 4.01 -1.64 -21.19
C ALA A 169 5.08 -2.30 -20.32
N VAL A 170 5.82 -1.51 -19.55
CA VAL A 170 6.85 -2.01 -18.62
C VAL A 170 6.70 -1.33 -17.26
N SER A 171 7.34 -1.88 -16.23
CA SER A 171 7.38 -1.25 -14.91
C SER A 171 8.46 -0.17 -14.82
N GLY A 172 8.17 0.90 -14.08
CA GLY A 172 9.19 1.77 -13.52
C GLY A 172 9.91 1.11 -12.35
N LEU A 173 10.92 1.80 -11.80
CA LEU A 173 11.75 1.26 -10.73
C LEU A 173 11.01 1.06 -9.41
N LEU A 174 10.01 1.91 -9.12
CA LEU A 174 9.19 1.79 -7.91
C LEU A 174 8.34 0.52 -7.97
N VAL A 175 7.58 0.32 -9.05
CA VAL A 175 6.75 -0.87 -9.24
C VAL A 175 7.62 -2.12 -9.32
N ALA A 176 8.75 -2.07 -10.01
CA ALA A 176 9.69 -3.19 -10.08
C ALA A 176 10.18 -3.63 -8.69
N ARG A 177 10.54 -2.68 -7.83
CA ARG A 177 10.97 -2.96 -6.45
C ARG A 177 9.85 -3.57 -5.59
N GLU A 178 8.63 -3.05 -5.71
CA GLU A 178 7.46 -3.62 -5.01
C GLU A 178 7.23 -5.09 -5.43
N LEU A 179 7.24 -5.36 -6.73
CA LEU A 179 7.06 -6.72 -7.26
C LEU A 179 8.19 -7.67 -6.84
N GLU A 180 9.44 -7.22 -6.86
CA GLU A 180 10.59 -8.00 -6.44
C GLU A 180 10.50 -8.40 -4.96
N ILE A 181 10.26 -7.41 -4.07
CA ILE A 181 10.31 -7.65 -2.62
C ILE A 181 9.05 -8.39 -2.15
N MET A 182 7.87 -7.90 -2.52
CA MET A 182 6.60 -8.53 -2.09
C MET A 182 6.36 -9.86 -2.80
N GLY A 183 6.67 -9.95 -4.09
CA GLY A 183 6.59 -11.20 -4.84
C GLY A 183 7.54 -12.26 -4.29
N GLY A 184 8.78 -11.88 -4.03
CA GLY A 184 9.77 -12.76 -3.41
C GLY A 184 9.33 -13.28 -2.05
N ALA A 185 8.73 -12.42 -1.22
CA ALA A 185 8.20 -12.81 0.09
C ALA A 185 7.03 -13.80 0.01
N LEU A 186 6.20 -13.74 -1.03
CA LEU A 186 5.06 -14.63 -1.19
C LEU A 186 5.40 -15.94 -1.93
N GLU A 187 6.33 -15.89 -2.89
CA GLU A 187 6.65 -17.06 -3.73
C GLU A 187 7.80 -17.89 -3.17
N ASN A 188 8.82 -17.22 -2.62
CA ASN A 188 10.01 -17.88 -2.11
C ASN A 188 10.56 -17.19 -0.84
N PRO A 189 9.79 -17.17 0.26
CA PRO A 189 10.20 -16.50 1.49
C PRO A 189 11.41 -17.19 2.13
N LYS A 190 12.30 -16.39 2.74
CA LYS A 190 13.27 -16.92 3.69
C LYS A 190 12.52 -17.35 4.95
N ARG A 191 12.58 -18.63 5.28
CA ARG A 191 11.82 -19.20 6.41
C ARG A 191 12.56 -19.05 7.74
N PRO A 192 11.84 -19.01 8.89
CA PRO A 192 10.37 -19.00 9.01
C PRO A 192 9.71 -17.75 8.40
N PHE A 193 8.58 -17.94 7.73
CA PHE A 193 7.77 -16.84 7.22
C PHE A 193 6.65 -16.50 8.22
N VAL A 194 6.69 -15.30 8.78
CA VAL A 194 5.74 -14.78 9.75
C VAL A 194 4.88 -13.71 9.11
N ALA A 195 3.57 -13.87 9.18
CA ALA A 195 2.61 -12.85 8.78
C ALA A 195 1.97 -12.22 10.01
N VAL A 196 2.02 -10.89 10.13
CA VAL A 196 1.42 -10.12 11.21
C VAL A 196 0.24 -9.33 10.66
N LEU A 197 -0.95 -9.67 11.13
CA LEU A 197 -2.20 -9.06 10.68
C LEU A 197 -2.90 -8.38 11.85
N GLY A 198 -3.24 -7.12 11.67
CA GLY A 198 -3.97 -6.32 12.64
C GLY A 198 -5.05 -5.47 11.96
N GLY A 199 -5.54 -4.48 12.71
CA GLY A 199 -6.62 -3.61 12.26
C GLY A 199 -7.96 -3.96 12.92
N ALA A 200 -9.04 -3.28 12.49
CA ALA A 200 -10.32 -3.33 13.19
C ALA A 200 -11.17 -4.56 12.88
N LYS A 201 -11.17 -5.03 11.61
CA LYS A 201 -12.16 -5.99 11.09
C LYS A 201 -11.54 -7.21 10.44
N VAL A 202 -12.11 -8.37 10.73
CA VAL A 202 -11.78 -9.64 10.06
C VAL A 202 -12.19 -9.60 8.59
N SER A 203 -13.36 -9.02 8.29
CA SER A 203 -13.90 -8.91 6.94
C SER A 203 -12.94 -8.26 5.94
N ASP A 204 -12.15 -7.30 6.38
CA ASP A 204 -11.17 -6.60 5.55
C ASP A 204 -9.91 -7.44 5.26
N LYS A 205 -9.74 -8.58 5.92
CA LYS A 205 -8.54 -9.42 5.86
C LYS A 205 -8.81 -10.86 5.44
N ILE A 206 -10.05 -11.21 5.09
CA ILE A 206 -10.44 -12.59 4.74
C ILE A 206 -9.55 -13.19 3.65
N GLY A 207 -9.37 -12.45 2.55
CA GLY A 207 -8.54 -12.89 1.43
C GLY A 207 -7.07 -13.06 1.82
N VAL A 208 -6.54 -12.11 2.59
CA VAL A 208 -5.15 -12.14 3.09
C VAL A 208 -4.92 -13.35 4.00
N ILE A 209 -5.82 -13.59 4.98
CA ILE A 209 -5.70 -14.73 5.91
C ILE A 209 -5.72 -16.05 5.12
N ASN A 210 -6.66 -16.18 4.18
CA ASN A 210 -6.78 -17.38 3.36
C ASN A 210 -5.52 -17.65 2.54
N ASN A 211 -4.97 -16.64 1.87
CA ASN A 211 -3.77 -16.79 1.06
C ASN A 211 -2.53 -17.08 1.91
N LEU A 212 -2.39 -16.40 3.05
CA LEU A 212 -1.23 -16.57 3.93
C LEU A 212 -1.25 -17.89 4.71
N LEU A 213 -2.43 -18.48 4.97
CA LEU A 213 -2.54 -19.84 5.51
C LEU A 213 -1.95 -20.92 4.59
N GLU A 214 -1.83 -20.62 3.29
CA GLU A 214 -1.18 -21.50 2.31
C GLU A 214 0.35 -21.33 2.25
N LYS A 215 0.89 -20.26 2.83
CA LYS A 215 2.26 -19.80 2.56
C LYS A 215 3.11 -19.61 3.82
N ALA A 216 2.52 -19.08 4.88
CA ALA A 216 3.21 -18.71 6.12
C ALA A 216 3.42 -19.90 7.06
N ASP A 217 4.50 -19.84 7.85
CA ASP A 217 4.74 -20.77 8.95
C ASP A 217 4.01 -20.34 10.22
N THR A 218 3.89 -19.02 10.42
CA THR A 218 3.19 -18.42 11.55
C THR A 218 2.33 -17.25 11.09
N ILE A 219 1.10 -17.17 11.59
CA ILE A 219 0.22 -16.01 11.41
C ILE A 219 -0.10 -15.45 12.79
N ILE A 220 0.13 -14.17 12.96
CA ILE A 220 -0.17 -13.37 14.16
C ILE A 220 -1.41 -12.55 13.87
N ILE A 221 -2.42 -12.62 14.71
CA ILE A 221 -3.64 -11.81 14.66
C ILE A 221 -3.66 -10.86 15.84
N GLY A 222 -3.69 -9.56 15.58
CA GLY A 222 -3.79 -8.51 16.58
C GLY A 222 -4.86 -7.47 16.21
N GLY A 223 -4.89 -6.36 16.95
CA GLY A 223 -5.87 -5.31 16.75
C GLY A 223 -7.31 -5.71 17.08
N GLY A 224 -8.27 -4.88 16.71
CA GLY A 224 -9.69 -5.11 16.98
C GLY A 224 -10.26 -6.41 16.41
N MET A 225 -9.72 -6.86 15.28
CA MET A 225 -10.15 -8.12 14.65
C MET A 225 -9.90 -9.35 15.54
N ALA A 226 -8.94 -9.29 16.47
CA ALA A 226 -8.63 -10.41 17.37
C ALA A 226 -9.79 -10.73 18.33
N TYR A 227 -10.61 -9.75 18.69
CA TYR A 227 -11.76 -9.98 19.58
C TYR A 227 -12.87 -10.80 18.91
N THR A 228 -13.01 -10.72 17.59
CA THR A 228 -13.90 -11.64 16.84
C THR A 228 -13.42 -13.10 16.98
N PHE A 229 -12.11 -13.37 16.94
CA PHE A 229 -11.55 -14.70 17.19
C PHE A 229 -11.76 -15.15 18.65
N ALA A 230 -11.53 -14.26 19.62
CA ALA A 230 -11.76 -14.57 21.04
C ALA A 230 -13.24 -14.91 21.32
N ARG A 231 -14.16 -14.11 20.75
CA ARG A 231 -15.61 -14.35 20.87
C ARG A 231 -16.03 -15.65 20.20
N ALA A 232 -15.49 -15.97 19.04
CA ALA A 232 -15.75 -17.23 18.33
C ALA A 232 -15.37 -18.45 19.16
N GLN A 233 -14.32 -18.35 19.99
CA GLN A 233 -13.88 -19.40 20.91
C GLN A 233 -14.71 -19.46 22.23
N GLY A 234 -15.74 -18.62 22.38
CA GLY A 234 -16.60 -18.56 23.54
C GLY A 234 -16.20 -17.55 24.62
N GLY A 235 -15.18 -16.74 24.37
CA GLY A 235 -14.71 -15.70 25.30
C GLY A 235 -15.70 -14.55 25.50
N SER A 236 -15.57 -13.86 26.63
CA SER A 236 -16.22 -12.57 26.92
C SER A 236 -15.32 -11.43 26.50
N ILE A 237 -15.81 -10.57 25.60
CA ILE A 237 -15.02 -9.47 25.00
C ILE A 237 -15.52 -8.07 25.38
N GLY A 238 -16.48 -7.98 26.33
CA GLY A 238 -17.08 -6.71 26.74
C GLY A 238 -17.67 -5.93 25.57
N LYS A 239 -17.34 -4.64 25.48
CA LYS A 239 -17.75 -3.74 24.41
C LYS A 239 -16.79 -3.74 23.20
N SER A 240 -15.78 -4.62 23.19
CA SER A 240 -14.76 -4.65 22.13
C SER A 240 -15.37 -4.87 20.74
N LEU A 241 -14.67 -4.40 19.72
CA LEU A 241 -15.06 -4.63 18.32
C LEU A 241 -15.30 -6.11 18.05
N CYS A 242 -16.41 -6.43 17.40
CA CYS A 242 -16.74 -7.78 17.01
C CYS A 242 -17.60 -7.77 15.75
N GLU A 243 -17.34 -8.74 14.86
CA GLU A 243 -18.18 -9.03 13.69
C GLU A 243 -18.93 -10.36 13.93
N PRO A 244 -20.18 -10.33 14.45
CA PRO A 244 -20.91 -11.55 14.79
C PRO A 244 -21.14 -12.50 13.61
N ASP A 245 -21.26 -11.96 12.40
CA ASP A 245 -21.40 -12.72 11.15
C ASP A 245 -20.09 -13.38 10.68
N LYS A 246 -18.96 -13.12 11.36
CA LYS A 246 -17.64 -13.69 11.06
C LYS A 246 -17.15 -14.70 12.10
N LEU A 247 -17.95 -15.04 13.13
CA LEU A 247 -17.54 -15.99 14.17
C LEU A 247 -17.25 -17.38 13.60
N ASP A 248 -18.14 -17.89 12.75
CA ASP A 248 -17.94 -19.19 12.10
C ASP A 248 -16.70 -19.19 11.20
N TYR A 249 -16.46 -18.10 10.49
CA TYR A 249 -15.26 -17.91 9.69
C TYR A 249 -13.99 -17.95 10.55
N ALA A 250 -13.98 -17.25 11.69
CA ALA A 250 -12.85 -17.25 12.62
C ALA A 250 -12.52 -18.68 13.11
N LEU A 251 -13.55 -19.48 13.49
CA LEU A 251 -13.37 -20.88 13.87
C LEU A 251 -12.81 -21.74 12.73
N GLN A 252 -13.31 -21.52 11.49
CA GLN A 252 -12.80 -22.21 10.31
C GLN A 252 -11.31 -21.89 10.07
N MET A 253 -10.89 -20.63 10.27
CA MET A 253 -9.48 -20.23 10.08
C MET A 253 -8.58 -20.85 11.15
N ILE A 254 -9.03 -20.92 12.41
CA ILE A 254 -8.32 -21.62 13.48
C ILE A 254 -8.13 -23.09 13.12
N GLN A 255 -9.20 -23.75 12.65
CA GLN A 255 -9.12 -25.15 12.24
C GLN A 255 -8.23 -25.35 11.02
N LYS A 256 -8.37 -24.51 10.00
CA LYS A 256 -7.54 -24.54 8.79
C LYS A 256 -6.05 -24.38 9.10
N ALA A 257 -5.71 -23.47 10.03
CA ALA A 257 -4.33 -23.29 10.50
C ALA A 257 -3.78 -24.60 11.11
N LYS A 258 -4.55 -25.24 11.98
CA LYS A 258 -4.16 -26.56 12.59
C LYS A 258 -3.95 -27.64 11.53
N ASP A 259 -4.89 -27.78 10.59
CA ASP A 259 -4.85 -28.80 9.55
C ASP A 259 -3.64 -28.63 8.61
N ARG A 260 -3.15 -27.41 8.46
CA ARG A 260 -1.98 -27.06 7.63
C ARG A 260 -0.67 -26.97 8.40
N GLY A 261 -0.70 -27.14 9.71
CA GLY A 261 0.49 -27.01 10.55
C GLY A 261 1.02 -25.56 10.64
N VAL A 262 0.17 -24.56 10.35
CA VAL A 262 0.48 -23.14 10.51
C VAL A 262 0.24 -22.75 11.97
N GLN A 263 1.22 -22.12 12.59
CA GLN A 263 1.05 -21.58 13.94
C GLN A 263 0.21 -20.31 13.89
N LEU A 264 -1.02 -20.35 14.39
CA LEU A 264 -1.87 -19.18 14.53
C LEU A 264 -1.76 -18.64 15.96
N LEU A 265 -1.18 -17.44 16.11
CA LEU A 265 -1.02 -16.75 17.38
C LEU A 265 -2.11 -15.71 17.55
N LEU A 266 -2.88 -15.86 18.63
CA LEU A 266 -3.94 -14.95 19.06
C LEU A 266 -3.54 -14.28 20.38
N PRO A 267 -4.03 -13.05 20.69
CA PRO A 267 -3.76 -12.40 21.96
C PRO A 267 -4.26 -13.24 23.14
N THR A 268 -3.44 -13.36 24.18
CA THR A 268 -3.79 -14.03 25.46
C THR A 268 -4.20 -13.02 26.53
N ASP A 269 -3.66 -11.80 26.45
CA ASP A 269 -4.01 -10.68 27.31
C ASP A 269 -4.21 -9.40 26.49
N THR A 270 -4.96 -8.48 27.06
CA THR A 270 -5.45 -7.26 26.41
C THR A 270 -5.37 -6.10 27.38
N VAL A 271 -4.99 -4.92 26.90
CA VAL A 271 -5.15 -3.64 27.60
C VAL A 271 -6.57 -3.15 27.30
N ALA A 272 -7.45 -3.22 28.31
CA ALA A 272 -8.84 -2.81 28.21
C ALA A 272 -9.12 -1.51 28.96
N ALA A 273 -10.06 -0.72 28.45
CA ALA A 273 -10.51 0.53 29.07
C ALA A 273 -12.04 0.65 29.01
N ALA A 274 -12.61 1.47 29.89
CA ALA A 274 -14.05 1.68 29.96
C ALA A 274 -14.59 2.58 28.83
N GLU A 275 -13.71 3.37 28.19
CA GLU A 275 -14.05 4.30 27.11
C GLU A 275 -12.92 4.42 26.08
N PHE A 276 -13.28 4.74 24.85
CA PHE A 276 -12.34 5.02 23.76
C PHE A 276 -11.79 6.45 23.89
N SER A 277 -10.79 6.64 24.76
CA SER A 277 -10.18 7.93 25.04
C SER A 277 -8.69 7.78 25.33
N ALA A 278 -7.90 8.77 24.92
CA ALA A 278 -6.45 8.78 25.16
C ALA A 278 -6.09 8.77 26.66
N ASP A 279 -6.95 9.33 27.51
CA ASP A 279 -6.76 9.46 28.95
C ASP A 279 -7.51 8.39 29.77
N ALA A 280 -8.23 7.47 29.10
CA ALA A 280 -9.03 6.45 29.76
C ALA A 280 -8.19 5.60 30.74
N ASP A 281 -8.76 5.31 31.92
CA ASP A 281 -8.17 4.33 32.82
C ASP A 281 -8.22 2.95 32.20
N SER A 282 -7.11 2.24 32.28
CA SER A 282 -6.95 0.95 31.63
C SER A 282 -6.39 -0.11 32.58
N LEU A 283 -6.72 -1.35 32.32
CA LEU A 283 -6.17 -2.50 33.03
C LEU A 283 -5.86 -3.64 32.05
N VAL A 284 -4.93 -4.49 32.44
CA VAL A 284 -4.60 -5.70 31.67
C VAL A 284 -5.51 -6.84 32.14
N VAL A 285 -6.18 -7.47 31.18
CA VAL A 285 -7.10 -8.59 31.42
C VAL A 285 -6.82 -9.74 30.44
N PRO A 286 -7.24 -10.97 30.74
CA PRO A 286 -7.27 -12.02 29.74
C PRO A 286 -8.16 -11.62 28.55
N THR A 287 -7.71 -11.88 27.32
CA THR A 287 -8.46 -11.47 26.11
C THR A 287 -9.84 -12.15 26.00
N ASP A 288 -10.01 -13.32 26.57
CA ASP A 288 -11.27 -14.09 26.64
C ASP A 288 -12.15 -13.75 27.84
N ALA A 289 -11.74 -12.79 28.68
CA ALA A 289 -12.45 -12.40 29.90
C ALA A 289 -12.45 -10.87 30.10
N ILE A 290 -12.69 -10.10 29.05
CA ILE A 290 -12.81 -8.64 29.13
C ILE A 290 -14.14 -8.30 29.84
N PRO A 291 -14.12 -7.40 30.86
CA PRO A 291 -15.33 -6.97 31.57
C PRO A 291 -16.39 -6.37 30.63
N ASP A 292 -17.67 -6.55 30.97
CA ASP A 292 -18.81 -6.14 30.13
C ASP A 292 -18.89 -4.63 29.89
N ASP A 293 -18.32 -3.83 30.75
CA ASP A 293 -18.26 -2.36 30.67
C ASP A 293 -16.98 -1.82 30.01
N MET A 294 -16.06 -2.71 29.58
CA MET A 294 -14.78 -2.35 28.98
C MET A 294 -14.66 -2.82 27.52
N GLU A 295 -13.73 -2.19 26.81
CA GLU A 295 -13.31 -2.58 25.46
C GLU A 295 -11.79 -2.72 25.37
N GLY A 296 -11.32 -3.66 24.58
CA GLY A 296 -9.90 -3.85 24.33
C GLY A 296 -9.37 -2.82 23.35
N LEU A 297 -8.24 -2.17 23.71
CA LEU A 297 -7.63 -1.08 22.93
C LEU A 297 -6.19 -1.39 22.49
N ASP A 298 -5.50 -2.32 23.14
CA ASP A 298 -4.18 -2.81 22.72
C ASP A 298 -3.97 -4.26 23.19
N ILE A 299 -2.98 -4.93 22.62
CA ILE A 299 -2.53 -6.23 23.13
C ILE A 299 -1.77 -6.04 24.45
N GLY A 300 -1.89 -7.03 25.35
CA GLY A 300 -1.23 -7.01 26.66
C GLY A 300 0.24 -7.42 26.62
N PRO A 301 0.95 -7.28 27.75
CA PRO A 301 2.38 -7.52 27.83
C PRO A 301 2.80 -8.97 27.56
N GLU A 302 1.98 -9.95 27.92
CA GLU A 302 2.27 -11.35 27.64
C GLU A 302 2.13 -11.67 26.15
N THR A 303 1.08 -11.12 25.52
CA THR A 303 0.88 -11.19 24.07
C THR A 303 2.05 -10.54 23.32
N ILE A 304 2.49 -9.33 23.76
CA ILE A 304 3.65 -8.64 23.18
C ILE A 304 4.88 -9.56 23.24
N ARG A 305 5.14 -10.18 24.40
CA ARG A 305 6.28 -11.09 24.56
C ARG A 305 6.24 -12.23 23.56
N THR A 306 5.09 -12.88 23.42
CA THR A 306 4.89 -14.01 22.53
C THR A 306 5.00 -13.63 21.05
N PHE A 307 4.35 -12.54 20.64
CA PHE A 307 4.36 -12.07 19.25
C PHE A 307 5.76 -11.61 18.82
N CYS A 308 6.43 -10.82 19.67
CA CYS A 308 7.80 -10.38 19.41
C CYS A 308 8.79 -11.54 19.32
N ALA A 309 8.61 -12.60 20.12
CA ALA A 309 9.46 -13.79 20.04
C ALA A 309 9.35 -14.48 18.67
N ALA A 310 8.12 -14.63 18.14
CA ALA A 310 7.90 -15.20 16.83
C ALA A 310 8.53 -14.36 15.71
N VAL A 311 8.41 -13.03 15.79
CA VAL A 311 9.00 -12.10 14.81
C VAL A 311 10.53 -12.14 14.84
N ARG A 312 11.16 -12.16 16.03
CA ARG A 312 12.63 -12.21 16.15
C ARG A 312 13.23 -13.48 15.56
N GLY A 313 12.50 -14.58 15.56
CA GLY A 313 12.92 -15.86 14.96
C GLY A 313 12.69 -15.98 13.47
N ALA A 314 12.09 -14.98 12.83
CA ALA A 314 11.67 -15.04 11.44
C ALA A 314 12.84 -14.83 10.45
N GLY A 315 12.69 -15.42 9.26
CA GLY A 315 13.51 -15.10 8.09
C GLY A 315 12.84 -14.05 7.18
N THR A 316 11.51 -14.07 7.13
CA THR A 316 10.68 -13.08 6.43
C THR A 316 9.49 -12.69 7.31
N VAL A 317 9.20 -11.40 7.39
CA VAL A 317 8.02 -10.87 8.09
C VAL A 317 7.23 -9.96 7.16
N VAL A 318 5.94 -10.22 7.03
CA VAL A 318 5.00 -9.29 6.39
C VAL A 318 4.04 -8.78 7.45
N TRP A 319 3.91 -7.47 7.59
CA TRP A 319 3.04 -6.85 8.58
C TRP A 319 2.02 -5.92 7.92
N ASN A 320 0.74 -6.12 8.22
CA ASN A 320 -0.37 -5.31 7.73
C ASN A 320 -1.43 -5.09 8.81
N GLY A 321 -1.54 -3.88 9.33
CA GLY A 321 -2.48 -3.44 10.36
C GLY A 321 -1.88 -3.37 11.76
N PRO A 322 -2.22 -2.31 12.54
CA PRO A 322 -1.70 -2.09 13.88
C PRO A 322 -2.23 -3.12 14.89
N MET A 323 -1.53 -3.26 16.03
CA MET A 323 -1.87 -4.20 17.11
C MET A 323 -2.86 -3.61 18.12
N GLY A 324 -3.03 -2.30 18.14
CA GLY A 324 -3.90 -1.56 19.04
C GLY A 324 -4.18 -0.16 18.49
N VAL A 325 -4.80 0.69 19.29
CA VAL A 325 -5.14 2.10 18.98
C VAL A 325 -3.88 2.95 19.16
N PHE A 326 -2.93 2.81 18.23
CA PHE A 326 -1.59 3.42 18.34
C PHE A 326 -1.60 4.95 18.25
N GLU A 327 -2.69 5.55 17.82
CA GLU A 327 -2.91 6.99 17.82
C GLU A 327 -2.96 7.57 19.25
N PHE A 328 -3.30 6.73 20.22
CA PHE A 328 -3.22 7.06 21.64
C PHE A 328 -1.96 6.45 22.24
N GLU A 329 -1.04 7.27 22.71
CA GLU A 329 0.27 6.80 23.24
C GLU A 329 0.10 5.71 24.32
N LYS A 330 -0.96 5.78 25.12
CA LYS A 330 -1.29 4.80 26.17
C LYS A 330 -1.60 3.40 25.61
N PHE A 331 -2.08 3.31 24.38
CA PHE A 331 -2.48 2.08 23.70
C PHE A 331 -1.63 1.77 22.46
N ALA A 332 -0.42 2.35 22.42
CA ALA A 332 0.54 2.19 21.33
C ALA A 332 1.62 1.13 21.63
N ALA A 333 1.63 0.56 22.82
CA ALA A 333 2.71 -0.32 23.29
C ALA A 333 2.85 -1.58 22.42
N GLY A 334 1.75 -2.20 22.04
CA GLY A 334 1.75 -3.38 21.19
C GLY A 334 2.29 -3.10 19.78
N THR A 335 1.82 -2.03 19.16
CA THR A 335 2.27 -1.62 17.82
C THR A 335 3.75 -1.20 17.84
N ARG A 336 4.18 -0.46 18.85
CA ARG A 336 5.58 -0.05 19.06
C ARG A 336 6.50 -1.25 19.24
N ALA A 337 6.11 -2.20 20.09
CA ALA A 337 6.88 -3.41 20.35
C ALA A 337 7.04 -4.27 19.08
N MET A 338 5.98 -4.37 18.29
CA MET A 338 6.02 -5.05 17.00
C MET A 338 6.97 -4.36 16.02
N ALA A 339 6.90 -3.05 15.87
CA ALA A 339 7.82 -2.28 15.02
C ALA A 339 9.28 -2.46 15.46
N GLN A 340 9.55 -2.41 16.76
CA GLN A 340 10.88 -2.67 17.33
C GLN A 340 11.34 -4.11 17.04
N ALA A 341 10.45 -5.10 17.18
CA ALA A 341 10.80 -6.50 16.92
C ALA A 341 11.15 -6.74 15.45
N LEU A 342 10.41 -6.10 14.51
CA LEU A 342 10.77 -6.13 13.09
C LEU A 342 12.15 -5.50 12.85
N ALA A 343 12.39 -4.31 13.42
CA ALA A 343 13.65 -3.58 13.28
C ALA A 343 14.87 -4.37 13.77
N ASP A 344 14.69 -5.18 14.81
CA ASP A 344 15.77 -5.94 15.46
C ASP A 344 15.89 -7.40 14.95
N SER A 345 14.95 -7.86 14.14
CA SER A 345 14.84 -9.29 13.76
C SER A 345 15.95 -9.77 12.81
N GLY A 346 16.54 -8.88 12.01
CA GLY A 346 17.44 -9.28 10.90
C GLY A 346 16.73 -10.02 9.76
N ALA A 347 15.40 -10.11 9.80
CA ALA A 347 14.58 -10.71 8.75
C ALA A 347 14.41 -9.75 7.55
N ILE A 348 13.92 -10.30 6.44
CA ILE A 348 13.33 -9.47 5.38
C ILE A 348 11.99 -8.96 5.91
N THR A 349 11.88 -7.67 6.22
CA THR A 349 10.70 -7.06 6.82
C THR A 349 9.96 -6.20 5.83
N ILE A 350 8.67 -6.49 5.67
CA ILE A 350 7.78 -5.80 4.74
C ILE A 350 6.58 -5.26 5.53
N VAL A 351 6.34 -3.97 5.43
CA VAL A 351 5.19 -3.30 6.06
C VAL A 351 4.27 -2.80 4.95
N GLY A 352 3.02 -3.26 4.96
CA GLY A 352 1.97 -2.85 4.03
C GLY A 352 0.77 -2.24 4.77
N GLY A 353 0.01 -1.41 4.04
CA GLY A 353 -1.13 -0.70 4.61
C GLY A 353 -0.76 0.66 5.20
N GLY A 354 -1.68 1.63 5.05
CA GLY A 354 -1.44 3.01 5.45
C GLY A 354 -1.16 3.19 6.93
N ASP A 355 -1.94 2.54 7.79
CA ASP A 355 -1.82 2.68 9.24
C ASP A 355 -0.53 2.06 9.78
N SER A 356 -0.14 0.89 9.27
CA SER A 356 1.12 0.25 9.68
C SER A 356 2.33 1.06 9.24
N ALA A 357 2.32 1.57 8.01
CA ALA A 357 3.37 2.45 7.48
C ALA A 357 3.48 3.73 8.32
N ALA A 358 2.34 4.38 8.62
CA ALA A 358 2.29 5.56 9.46
C ALA A 358 2.83 5.30 10.87
N ALA A 359 2.43 4.17 11.49
CA ALA A 359 2.92 3.78 12.81
C ALA A 359 4.44 3.61 12.83
N VAL A 360 4.99 2.86 11.88
CA VAL A 360 6.44 2.61 11.76
C VAL A 360 7.22 3.92 11.57
N GLU A 361 6.69 4.84 10.75
CA GLU A 361 7.30 6.15 10.52
C GLU A 361 7.25 7.05 11.76
N GLN A 362 6.07 7.18 12.38
CA GLN A 362 5.88 8.02 13.58
C GLN A 362 6.72 7.53 14.76
N MET A 363 6.91 6.23 14.87
CA MET A 363 7.72 5.60 15.92
C MET A 363 9.23 5.58 15.62
N GLY A 364 9.66 6.07 14.45
CA GLY A 364 11.07 6.21 14.07
C GLY A 364 11.78 4.91 13.66
N PHE A 365 11.03 3.91 13.17
CA PHE A 365 11.59 2.63 12.73
C PHE A 365 11.69 2.47 11.20
N ALA A 366 11.24 3.45 10.42
CA ALA A 366 11.15 3.34 8.96
C ALA A 366 12.47 2.91 8.29
N ASP A 367 13.59 3.51 8.69
CA ASP A 367 14.92 3.23 8.12
C ASP A 367 15.45 1.83 8.44
N LYS A 368 14.83 1.13 9.40
CA LYS A 368 15.22 -0.22 9.82
C LYS A 368 14.35 -1.32 9.19
N ILE A 369 13.32 -0.94 8.46
CA ILE A 369 12.44 -1.86 7.73
C ILE A 369 12.96 -2.05 6.32
N THR A 370 13.04 -3.30 5.85
CA THR A 370 13.54 -3.61 4.51
C THR A 370 12.71 -2.94 3.42
N HIS A 371 11.38 -2.95 3.58
CA HIS A 371 10.46 -2.34 2.63
C HIS A 371 9.16 -1.89 3.28
N ILE A 372 8.82 -0.62 3.07
CA ILE A 372 7.50 -0.08 3.40
C ILE A 372 6.78 0.13 2.09
N SER A 373 5.74 -0.68 1.84
CA SER A 373 5.01 -0.63 0.57
C SER A 373 4.25 0.68 0.41
N THR A 374 4.35 1.24 -0.77
CA THR A 374 3.60 2.45 -1.17
C THR A 374 2.16 2.12 -1.62
N GLY A 375 1.81 0.83 -1.68
CA GLY A 375 0.63 0.32 -2.35
C GLY A 375 -0.70 0.57 -1.64
N GLY A 376 -0.72 0.73 -0.31
CA GLY A 376 -2.00 0.82 0.41
C GLY A 376 -2.93 -0.35 0.11
N GLY A 377 -4.07 -0.08 -0.58
CA GLY A 377 -5.00 -1.12 -1.01
C GLY A 377 -4.40 -2.14 -1.99
N ALA A 378 -3.52 -1.68 -2.89
CA ALA A 378 -2.84 -2.60 -3.81
C ALA A 378 -1.95 -3.60 -3.08
N SER A 379 -1.29 -3.20 -1.98
CA SER A 379 -0.50 -4.12 -1.15
C SER A 379 -1.38 -5.18 -0.50
N LEU A 380 -2.59 -4.80 -0.08
CA LEU A 380 -3.53 -5.73 0.53
C LEU A 380 -3.99 -6.78 -0.49
N GLU A 381 -4.47 -6.34 -1.66
CA GLU A 381 -4.88 -7.24 -2.75
C GLU A 381 -3.73 -8.12 -3.25
N PHE A 382 -2.50 -7.59 -3.25
CA PHE A 382 -1.30 -8.37 -3.55
C PHE A 382 -1.10 -9.51 -2.54
N LEU A 383 -1.25 -9.22 -1.24
CA LEU A 383 -1.16 -10.21 -0.17
C LEU A 383 -2.31 -11.21 -0.19
N GLU A 384 -3.46 -10.85 -0.75
CA GLU A 384 -4.58 -11.76 -1.01
C GLU A 384 -4.29 -12.74 -2.17
N GLY A 385 -3.26 -12.48 -2.98
CA GLY A 385 -2.94 -13.25 -4.17
C GLY A 385 -3.84 -12.93 -5.37
N ILE A 386 -4.53 -11.78 -5.32
CA ILE A 386 -5.38 -11.30 -6.42
C ILE A 386 -4.49 -10.77 -7.55
N GLU A 387 -4.84 -11.08 -8.78
CA GLU A 387 -4.17 -10.53 -9.95
C GLU A 387 -4.44 -9.03 -10.07
N LEU A 388 -3.39 -8.22 -10.05
CA LEU A 388 -3.48 -6.78 -10.15
C LEU A 388 -3.48 -6.35 -11.64
N PRO A 389 -4.54 -5.72 -12.14
CA PRO A 389 -4.67 -5.37 -13.57
C PRO A 389 -3.51 -4.55 -14.12
N GLY A 390 -3.01 -3.57 -13.33
CA GLY A 390 -1.88 -2.73 -13.71
C GLY A 390 -0.52 -3.44 -13.67
N VAL A 391 -0.45 -4.67 -13.14
CA VAL A 391 0.73 -5.56 -13.21
C VAL A 391 0.54 -6.59 -14.32
N ALA A 392 -0.66 -7.17 -14.42
CA ALA A 392 -0.96 -8.20 -15.41
C ALA A 392 -0.75 -7.69 -16.86
N CYS A 393 -1.04 -6.42 -17.11
CA CYS A 393 -0.88 -5.80 -18.43
C CYS A 393 0.58 -5.52 -18.86
N LEU A 394 1.55 -5.65 -17.93
CA LEU A 394 2.97 -5.42 -18.22
C LEU A 394 3.58 -6.62 -18.95
N LEU A 395 4.54 -6.34 -19.82
CA LEU A 395 5.30 -7.36 -20.54
C LEU A 395 6.10 -8.24 -19.58
N ASP A 396 6.08 -9.54 -19.80
CA ASP A 396 6.88 -10.52 -19.08
C ASP A 396 8.36 -10.48 -19.53
N LYS A 397 9.28 -10.80 -18.60
CA LYS A 397 10.70 -11.07 -18.92
C LYS A 397 10.89 -12.37 -19.64
#